data_10b11a7a3998d59cd3d48cb77485e05b
#
_entry.id   10b11a7a3998d59cd3d48cb77485e05b
#
_cell.length_a   1.000
_cell.length_b   1.000
_cell.length_c   1.000
_cell.angle_alpha   90.00
_cell.angle_beta   90.00
_cell.angle_gamma   90.00
#
_symmetry.space_group_name_H-M   'P 1'
#
loop_
_entity.id
_entity.type
_entity.pdbx_description
1 polymer ?
#
loop_
_entity_poly.entity_id
_entity_poly.type
_entity_poly.pdbx_seq_one_letter_code
_entity_poly.pdbx_strand_id
1 'polypeptide(L)'
;MLPLTLPFLTRYHSPLSSLIDRTAAFVRTALAGNDASHDFAHIERVWALARTLATSEGLAAAALGNVELAALLHDIDDWKYSGSETAGVEAAEKFLAAEGVGAARVERICYIIKRVSFHDELGRSEEERRLQLADKELACVQDADRLDAIGAVGIARTFTYGGKKMRKLYSDNDLAEGPKALKAMRAADEAAAAAGAGVKSVVAGEAGAVAAGGEEAKDAGAGGAGGAGATGGSLPQIATKAEYGKGKTDASTTFHFHEKLFHLRGMMKTEAGRAVAEERHQFMATFLGRLYGECAGKV
;
A
#
# COMPACT_ATOMS: atom_id res chain seq x y z
N MET A 1 -15.21 -0.64 -19.31
CA MET A 1 -15.61 -0.53 -17.90
C MET A 1 -16.28 -1.84 -17.52
N LEU A 2 -15.52 -2.83 -17.07
CA LEU A 2 -16.09 -4.03 -16.46
C LEU A 2 -16.32 -3.71 -14.99
N PRO A 3 -17.53 -3.90 -14.45
CA PRO A 3 -17.76 -3.73 -13.04
C PRO A 3 -16.98 -4.84 -12.30
N LEU A 4 -15.99 -4.47 -11.51
CA LEU A 4 -15.42 -5.33 -10.47
C LEU A 4 -16.50 -5.57 -9.42
N THR A 5 -17.43 -6.47 -9.70
CA THR A 5 -18.31 -7.02 -8.70
C THR A 5 -17.45 -7.93 -7.84
N LEU A 6 -16.96 -7.40 -6.74
CA LEU A 6 -16.42 -8.21 -5.64
C LEU A 6 -17.55 -9.16 -5.22
N PRO A 7 -17.35 -10.49 -5.27
CA PRO A 7 -18.31 -11.40 -4.68
C PRO A 7 -18.33 -11.10 -3.19
N PHE A 8 -19.43 -10.54 -2.71
CA PHE A 8 -19.74 -10.48 -1.29
C PHE A 8 -19.52 -11.87 -0.72
N LEU A 9 -18.67 -11.94 0.32
CA LEU A 9 -18.36 -13.14 1.07
C LEU A 9 -19.66 -13.80 1.54
N THR A 10 -20.17 -14.74 0.77
CA THR A 10 -21.15 -15.70 1.27
C THR A 10 -20.45 -16.44 2.40
N ARG A 11 -20.93 -16.24 3.63
CA ARG A 11 -20.51 -16.98 4.82
C ARG A 11 -20.82 -18.47 4.58
N TYR A 12 -19.84 -19.19 4.07
CA TYR A 12 -19.86 -20.64 4.10
C TYR A 12 -19.54 -21.09 5.52
N HIS A 13 -20.56 -21.45 6.28
CA HIS A 13 -20.44 -22.26 7.48
C HIS A 13 -20.29 -23.73 7.04
N SER A 14 -19.11 -24.08 6.56
CA SER A 14 -18.66 -25.46 6.44
C SER A 14 -17.67 -25.75 7.58
N PRO A 15 -17.57 -26.95 8.13
CA PRO A 15 -16.61 -27.24 9.18
C PRO A 15 -15.21 -26.86 8.68
N LEU A 16 -14.43 -26.13 9.49
CA LEU A 16 -13.09 -25.58 9.21
C LEU A 16 -12.21 -26.65 8.54
N SER A 17 -12.21 -26.73 7.23
CA SER A 17 -11.57 -27.79 6.47
C SER A 17 -10.32 -27.35 5.76
N SER A 18 -10.18 -26.07 5.43
CA SER A 18 -9.00 -25.55 4.71
C SER A 18 -7.99 -24.88 5.63
N LEU A 19 -6.71 -24.92 5.26
CA LEU A 19 -5.65 -24.18 5.96
C LEU A 19 -5.97 -22.68 6.04
N ILE A 20 -6.55 -22.13 4.98
CA ILE A 20 -6.95 -20.71 4.92
C ILE A 20 -8.00 -20.39 5.98
N ASP A 21 -9.03 -21.22 6.14
CA ASP A 21 -10.08 -20.99 7.15
C ASP A 21 -9.51 -21.04 8.57
N ARG A 22 -8.62 -22.01 8.84
CA ARG A 22 -7.95 -22.12 10.15
C ARG A 22 -7.03 -20.94 10.41
N THR A 23 -6.31 -20.47 9.39
CA THR A 23 -5.47 -19.26 9.48
C THR A 23 -6.32 -18.03 9.78
N ALA A 24 -7.43 -17.83 9.08
CA ALA A 24 -8.34 -16.73 9.33
C ALA A 24 -8.92 -16.76 10.75
N ALA A 25 -9.29 -17.94 11.26
CA ALA A 25 -9.78 -18.11 12.63
C ALA A 25 -8.69 -17.77 13.66
N PHE A 26 -7.46 -18.23 13.45
CA PHE A 26 -6.30 -17.93 14.30
C PHE A 26 -6.06 -16.41 14.36
N VAL A 27 -5.98 -15.74 13.21
CA VAL A 27 -5.74 -14.29 13.13
C VAL A 27 -6.88 -13.49 13.77
N ARG A 28 -8.13 -13.88 13.54
CA ARG A 28 -9.29 -13.25 14.18
C ARG A 28 -9.21 -13.30 15.71
N THR A 29 -8.72 -14.41 16.26
CA THR A 29 -8.54 -14.55 17.69
C THR A 29 -7.38 -13.68 18.18
N ALA A 30 -6.26 -13.65 17.46
CA ALA A 30 -5.09 -12.85 17.82
C ALA A 30 -5.40 -11.34 17.83
N LEU A 31 -6.23 -10.86 16.91
CA LEU A 31 -6.58 -9.44 16.77
C LEU A 31 -7.83 -9.00 17.55
N ALA A 32 -8.44 -9.88 18.35
CA ALA A 32 -9.70 -9.58 19.03
C ALA A 32 -9.66 -8.36 19.99
N GLY A 33 -8.48 -7.95 20.43
CA GLY A 33 -8.28 -6.77 21.29
C GLY A 33 -7.92 -5.48 20.55
N ASN A 34 -7.78 -5.51 19.22
CA ASN A 34 -7.35 -4.36 18.45
C ASN A 34 -8.52 -3.39 18.17
N ASP A 35 -8.19 -2.12 17.93
CA ASP A 35 -9.18 -1.13 17.49
C ASP A 35 -9.51 -1.27 16.00
N ALA A 36 -10.58 -0.60 15.57
CA ALA A 36 -11.12 -0.68 14.21
C ALA A 36 -10.15 -0.21 13.09
N SER A 37 -8.99 0.36 13.42
CA SER A 37 -7.97 0.70 12.42
C SER A 37 -7.06 -0.47 12.06
N HIS A 38 -6.95 -1.50 12.95
CA HIS A 38 -6.08 -2.67 12.82
C HIS A 38 -6.80 -3.95 13.33
N ASP A 39 -8.08 -4.06 13.10
CA ASP A 39 -8.91 -5.20 13.45
C ASP A 39 -8.89 -6.30 12.35
N PHE A 40 -9.58 -7.38 12.59
CA PHE A 40 -9.68 -8.46 11.60
C PHE A 40 -10.37 -8.02 10.29
N ALA A 41 -11.21 -6.97 10.31
CA ALA A 41 -11.83 -6.46 9.08
C ALA A 41 -10.79 -5.84 8.12
N HIS A 42 -9.69 -5.25 8.64
CA HIS A 42 -8.55 -4.86 7.83
C HIS A 42 -7.94 -6.09 7.12
N ILE A 43 -7.67 -7.15 7.85
CA ILE A 43 -7.10 -8.38 7.29
C ILE A 43 -7.99 -8.99 6.21
N GLU A 44 -9.31 -9.04 6.43
CA GLU A 44 -10.26 -9.54 5.42
C GLU A 44 -10.20 -8.74 4.12
N ARG A 45 -10.10 -7.41 4.20
CA ARG A 45 -9.99 -6.54 3.02
C ARG A 45 -8.64 -6.71 2.31
N VAL A 46 -7.53 -6.77 3.05
CA VAL A 46 -6.20 -6.99 2.49
C VAL A 46 -6.13 -8.36 1.82
N TRP A 47 -6.63 -9.41 2.46
CA TRP A 47 -6.69 -10.74 1.86
C TRP A 47 -7.50 -10.77 0.56
N ALA A 48 -8.70 -10.16 0.54
CA ALA A 48 -9.52 -10.08 -0.67
C ALA A 48 -8.82 -9.31 -1.81
N LEU A 49 -8.17 -8.19 -1.49
CA LEU A 49 -7.38 -7.40 -2.45
C LEU A 49 -6.19 -8.21 -2.96
N ALA A 50 -5.42 -8.84 -2.08
CA ALA A 50 -4.24 -9.63 -2.45
C ALA A 50 -4.61 -10.79 -3.40
N ARG A 51 -5.72 -11.49 -3.15
CA ARG A 51 -6.25 -12.52 -4.07
C ARG A 51 -6.59 -11.94 -5.44
N THR A 52 -7.26 -10.79 -5.47
CA THR A 52 -7.65 -10.13 -6.72
C THR A 52 -6.41 -9.73 -7.52
N LEU A 53 -5.42 -9.11 -6.87
CA LEU A 53 -4.17 -8.72 -7.50
C LEU A 53 -3.38 -9.94 -8.00
N ALA A 54 -3.24 -10.99 -7.17
CA ALA A 54 -2.54 -12.21 -7.54
C ALA A 54 -3.19 -12.92 -8.74
N THR A 55 -4.51 -12.91 -8.80
CA THR A 55 -5.25 -13.45 -9.95
C THR A 55 -5.01 -12.62 -11.21
N SER A 56 -5.03 -11.28 -11.11
CA SER A 56 -4.74 -10.37 -12.23
C SER A 56 -3.31 -10.51 -12.75
N GLU A 57 -2.35 -10.78 -11.86
CA GLU A 57 -0.93 -11.01 -12.21
C GLU A 57 -0.67 -12.43 -12.75
N GLY A 58 -1.71 -13.27 -12.80
CA GLY A 58 -1.62 -14.65 -13.35
C GLY A 58 -0.81 -15.61 -12.49
N LEU A 59 -0.82 -15.45 -11.16
CA LEU A 59 -0.11 -16.33 -10.25
C LEU A 59 -0.72 -17.75 -10.28
N ALA A 60 0.15 -18.77 -10.31
CA ALA A 60 -0.27 -20.17 -10.19
C ALA A 60 -0.86 -20.45 -8.80
N ALA A 61 -1.67 -21.50 -8.69
CA ALA A 61 -2.41 -21.84 -7.47
C ALA A 61 -1.52 -21.94 -6.20
N ALA A 62 -0.30 -22.47 -6.32
CA ALA A 62 0.63 -22.57 -5.20
C ALA A 62 1.07 -21.18 -4.71
N ALA A 63 1.43 -20.28 -5.64
CA ALA A 63 1.81 -18.90 -5.35
C ALA A 63 0.63 -18.08 -4.79
N LEU A 64 -0.56 -18.27 -5.36
CA LEU A 64 -1.80 -17.67 -4.82
C LEU A 64 -2.02 -18.10 -3.37
N GLY A 65 -1.87 -19.38 -3.04
CA GLY A 65 -1.98 -19.86 -1.66
C GLY A 65 -0.94 -19.26 -0.70
N ASN A 66 0.26 -18.92 -1.17
CA ASN A 66 1.26 -18.20 -0.36
C ASN A 66 0.84 -16.75 -0.12
N VAL A 67 0.34 -16.07 -1.16
CA VAL A 67 -0.19 -14.70 -1.07
C VAL A 67 -1.34 -14.63 -0.07
N GLU A 68 -2.29 -15.57 -0.12
CA GLU A 68 -3.42 -15.61 0.79
C GLU A 68 -2.99 -15.79 2.24
N LEU A 69 -2.08 -16.74 2.52
CA LEU A 69 -1.55 -16.96 3.87
C LEU A 69 -0.74 -15.78 4.37
N ALA A 70 0.12 -15.20 3.53
CA ALA A 70 0.89 -14.01 3.89
C ALA A 70 -0.02 -12.81 4.17
N ALA A 71 -1.06 -12.58 3.36
CA ALA A 71 -2.02 -11.51 3.56
C ALA A 71 -2.84 -11.68 4.84
N LEU A 72 -3.20 -12.91 5.21
CA LEU A 72 -3.87 -13.19 6.49
C LEU A 72 -2.95 -12.95 7.70
N LEU A 73 -1.67 -13.29 7.58
CA LEU A 73 -0.72 -13.32 8.69
C LEU A 73 0.13 -12.05 8.84
N HIS A 74 0.05 -11.08 7.91
CA HIS A 74 1.03 -9.99 7.82
C HIS A 74 1.03 -9.01 9.00
N ASP A 75 -0.08 -8.86 9.69
CA ASP A 75 -0.27 -7.85 10.74
C ASP A 75 -0.57 -8.48 12.12
N ILE A 76 -0.26 -9.79 12.30
CA ILE A 76 -0.30 -10.43 13.62
C ILE A 76 0.81 -9.81 14.47
N ASP A 77 0.46 -9.36 15.69
CA ASP A 77 1.40 -8.75 16.62
C ASP A 77 2.20 -7.58 16.00
N ASP A 78 1.51 -6.68 15.24
CA ASP A 78 2.13 -5.46 14.73
C ASP A 78 2.93 -4.79 15.87
N TRP A 79 4.19 -4.45 15.58
CA TRP A 79 5.13 -3.82 16.52
C TRP A 79 4.55 -2.58 17.23
N LYS A 80 3.59 -1.90 16.60
CA LYS A 80 2.86 -0.75 17.17
C LYS A 80 2.04 -1.12 18.41
N TYR A 81 1.70 -2.40 18.55
CA TYR A 81 0.91 -2.94 19.65
C TYR A 81 1.74 -3.88 20.55
N SER A 82 2.61 -4.72 19.95
CA SER A 82 3.45 -5.69 20.68
C SER A 82 4.77 -5.11 21.17
N GLY A 83 5.27 -4.04 20.54
CA GLY A 83 6.60 -3.49 20.81
C GLY A 83 7.76 -4.33 20.25
N SER A 84 7.48 -5.43 19.53
CA SER A 84 8.49 -6.33 18.94
C SER A 84 8.36 -6.36 17.42
N GLU A 85 9.48 -6.18 16.70
CA GLU A 85 9.52 -6.26 15.24
C GLU A 85 9.47 -7.70 14.71
N THR A 86 9.71 -8.72 15.56
CA THR A 86 9.81 -10.14 15.16
C THR A 86 8.65 -10.99 15.62
N ALA A 87 7.92 -10.58 16.66
CA ALA A 87 6.89 -11.39 17.31
C ALA A 87 5.82 -11.90 16.33
N GLY A 88 5.36 -11.05 15.42
CA GLY A 88 4.35 -11.43 14.42
C GLY A 88 4.84 -12.51 13.47
N VAL A 89 6.10 -12.41 13.01
CA VAL A 89 6.70 -13.41 12.12
C VAL A 89 6.90 -14.74 12.86
N GLU A 90 7.37 -14.70 14.10
CA GLU A 90 7.56 -15.89 14.93
C GLU A 90 6.24 -16.60 15.24
N ALA A 91 5.17 -15.82 15.48
CA ALA A 91 3.83 -16.36 15.68
C ALA A 91 3.30 -17.04 14.41
N ALA A 92 3.49 -16.40 13.23
CA ALA A 92 3.12 -16.96 11.95
C ALA A 92 3.89 -18.26 11.65
N GLU A 93 5.20 -18.28 11.88
CA GLU A 93 6.06 -19.46 11.70
C GLU A 93 5.58 -20.63 12.55
N LYS A 94 5.38 -20.42 13.86
CA LYS A 94 4.89 -21.42 14.79
C LYS A 94 3.52 -21.97 14.39
N PHE A 95 2.61 -21.08 14.01
CA PHE A 95 1.28 -21.49 13.57
C PHE A 95 1.34 -22.36 12.30
N LEU A 96 2.05 -21.92 11.27
CA LEU A 96 2.15 -22.66 10.00
C LEU A 96 2.84 -24.00 10.17
N ALA A 97 3.88 -24.08 11.02
CA ALA A 97 4.55 -25.33 11.36
C ALA A 97 3.61 -26.30 12.08
N ALA A 98 2.81 -25.81 13.05
CA ALA A 98 1.82 -26.62 13.77
C ALA A 98 0.70 -27.14 12.84
N GLU A 99 0.35 -26.39 11.78
CA GLU A 99 -0.58 -26.79 10.74
C GLU A 99 0.02 -27.77 9.72
N GLY A 100 1.28 -28.18 9.87
CA GLY A 100 1.96 -29.14 9.02
C GLY A 100 2.41 -28.57 7.67
N VAL A 101 2.53 -27.25 7.55
CA VAL A 101 3.05 -26.61 6.31
C VAL A 101 4.55 -26.90 6.18
N GLY A 102 4.97 -27.35 4.99
CA GLY A 102 6.37 -27.69 4.75
C GLY A 102 7.33 -26.51 4.94
N ALA A 103 8.52 -26.75 5.49
CA ALA A 103 9.47 -25.72 5.93
C ALA A 103 9.79 -24.67 4.86
N ALA A 104 10.05 -25.07 3.59
CA ALA A 104 10.34 -24.14 2.50
C ALA A 104 9.16 -23.17 2.22
N ARG A 105 7.92 -23.64 2.36
CA ARG A 105 6.73 -22.81 2.20
C ARG A 105 6.55 -21.85 3.38
N VAL A 106 6.81 -22.31 4.60
CA VAL A 106 6.81 -21.47 5.81
C VAL A 106 7.84 -20.35 5.67
N GLU A 107 9.08 -20.68 5.28
CA GLU A 107 10.13 -19.69 5.02
C GLU A 107 9.70 -18.65 3.98
N ARG A 108 9.10 -19.10 2.87
CA ARG A 108 8.59 -18.20 1.83
C ARG A 108 7.53 -17.24 2.34
N ILE A 109 6.54 -17.72 3.10
CA ILE A 109 5.47 -16.89 3.66
C ILE A 109 6.04 -15.89 4.67
N CYS A 110 6.92 -16.33 5.57
CA CYS A 110 7.60 -15.47 6.53
C CYS A 110 8.49 -14.42 5.84
N TYR A 111 9.14 -14.76 4.72
CA TYR A 111 9.89 -13.81 3.90
C TYR A 111 9.00 -12.67 3.39
N ILE A 112 7.78 -12.99 2.92
CA ILE A 112 6.82 -12.00 2.45
C ILE A 112 6.37 -11.13 3.63
N ILE A 113 5.91 -11.73 4.74
CA ILE A 113 5.43 -11.01 5.93
C ILE A 113 6.44 -9.97 6.42
N LYS A 114 7.71 -10.36 6.54
CA LYS A 114 8.81 -9.47 6.97
C LYS A 114 8.99 -8.24 6.08
N ARG A 115 8.46 -8.26 4.85
CA ARG A 115 8.70 -7.23 3.83
C ARG A 115 7.48 -6.43 3.41
N VAL A 116 6.33 -6.69 4.01
CA VAL A 116 5.09 -5.96 3.68
C VAL A 116 5.16 -4.51 4.15
N SER A 117 5.75 -4.27 5.32
CA SER A 117 5.73 -2.98 6.00
C SER A 117 6.27 -1.82 5.15
N PHE A 118 5.53 -0.70 5.13
CA PHE A 118 5.98 0.56 4.55
C PHE A 118 7.30 1.05 5.17
N HIS A 119 7.44 0.91 6.50
CA HIS A 119 8.64 1.34 7.23
C HIS A 119 9.91 0.60 6.77
N ASP A 120 9.78 -0.69 6.48
CA ASP A 120 10.91 -1.49 6.01
C ASP A 120 11.34 -1.11 4.58
N GLU A 121 10.39 -0.71 3.74
CA GLU A 121 10.72 -0.30 2.38
C GLU A 121 11.49 1.03 2.31
N LEU A 122 11.26 1.94 3.26
CA LEU A 122 11.98 3.23 3.31
C LEU A 122 13.49 3.08 3.51
N GLY A 123 13.94 1.99 4.14
CA GLY A 123 15.36 1.73 4.42
C GLY A 123 16.10 0.96 3.32
N ARG A 124 15.42 0.57 2.23
CA ARG A 124 16.01 -0.32 1.22
C ARG A 124 16.75 0.41 0.13
N SER A 125 17.83 -0.23 -0.34
CA SER A 125 18.57 0.20 -1.52
C SER A 125 17.71 0.09 -2.79
N GLU A 126 18.13 0.78 -3.85
CA GLU A 126 17.45 0.72 -5.14
C GLU A 126 17.49 -0.70 -5.75
N GLU A 127 18.58 -1.43 -5.55
CA GLU A 127 18.73 -2.82 -5.98
C GLU A 127 17.74 -3.74 -5.26
N GLU A 128 17.59 -3.63 -3.95
CA GLU A 128 16.61 -4.38 -3.18
C GLU A 128 15.18 -4.08 -3.64
N ARG A 129 14.87 -2.81 -3.93
CA ARG A 129 13.55 -2.43 -4.49
C ARG A 129 13.31 -3.06 -5.85
N ARG A 130 14.32 -3.10 -6.72
CA ARG A 130 14.24 -3.72 -8.04
C ARG A 130 14.00 -5.23 -7.94
N LEU A 131 14.68 -5.92 -7.03
CA LEU A 131 14.45 -7.34 -6.77
C LEU A 131 13.03 -7.62 -6.28
N GLN A 132 12.49 -6.74 -5.46
CA GLN A 132 11.10 -6.85 -4.98
C GLN A 132 10.05 -6.61 -6.06
N LEU A 133 10.33 -5.75 -7.04
CA LEU A 133 9.45 -5.56 -8.18
C LEU A 133 9.29 -6.84 -9.02
N ALA A 134 10.31 -7.70 -9.03
CA ALA A 134 10.27 -9.00 -9.72
C ALA A 134 9.52 -10.07 -8.89
N ASP A 135 9.33 -9.86 -7.59
CA ASP A 135 8.66 -10.79 -6.69
C ASP A 135 7.15 -10.52 -6.67
N LYS A 136 6.43 -11.18 -7.56
CA LYS A 136 4.98 -10.97 -7.71
C LYS A 136 4.16 -11.34 -6.48
N GLU A 137 4.53 -12.37 -5.71
CA GLU A 137 3.82 -12.74 -4.49
C GLU A 137 3.93 -11.61 -3.44
N LEU A 138 5.15 -11.12 -3.21
CA LEU A 138 5.38 -10.00 -2.31
C LEU A 138 4.69 -8.72 -2.80
N ALA A 139 4.79 -8.42 -4.10
CA ALA A 139 4.15 -7.26 -4.71
C ALA A 139 2.64 -7.23 -4.47
N CYS A 140 1.95 -8.37 -4.66
CA CYS A 140 0.50 -8.45 -4.44
C CYS A 140 0.11 -8.19 -2.98
N VAL A 141 0.85 -8.70 -2.00
CA VAL A 141 0.53 -8.48 -0.58
C VAL A 141 0.85 -7.04 -0.16
N GLN A 142 1.98 -6.49 -0.59
CA GLN A 142 2.34 -5.11 -0.32
C GLN A 142 1.33 -4.11 -0.91
N ASP A 143 0.95 -4.31 -2.16
CA ASP A 143 -0.03 -3.43 -2.82
C ASP A 143 -1.40 -3.54 -2.15
N ALA A 144 -1.82 -4.73 -1.75
CA ALA A 144 -3.09 -4.94 -1.06
C ALA A 144 -3.16 -4.20 0.28
N ASP A 145 -2.12 -4.29 1.11
CA ASP A 145 -2.04 -3.54 2.38
C ASP A 145 -2.04 -2.03 2.14
N ARG A 146 -1.26 -1.55 1.17
CA ARG A 146 -1.22 -0.13 0.81
C ARG A 146 -2.54 0.39 0.26
N LEU A 147 -3.21 -0.40 -0.56
CA LEU A 147 -4.53 -0.05 -1.06
C LEU A 147 -5.56 0.10 0.07
N ASP A 148 -5.51 -0.75 1.10
CA ASP A 148 -6.40 -0.61 2.26
C ASP A 148 -6.08 0.63 3.12
N ALA A 149 -4.87 1.19 2.99
CA ALA A 149 -4.47 2.41 3.67
C ALA A 149 -4.88 3.70 2.94
N ILE A 150 -5.43 3.63 1.71
CA ILE A 150 -5.82 4.79 0.90
C ILE A 150 -7.28 4.71 0.44
N GLY A 151 -7.79 5.81 -0.11
CA GLY A 151 -9.20 5.92 -0.52
C GLY A 151 -10.13 6.10 0.69
N ALA A 152 -11.41 5.78 0.51
CA ALA A 152 -12.44 5.97 1.54
C ALA A 152 -12.15 5.19 2.84
N VAL A 153 -11.72 3.93 2.71
CA VAL A 153 -11.34 3.10 3.86
C VAL A 153 -10.12 3.68 4.55
N GLY A 154 -9.09 4.07 3.78
CA GLY A 154 -7.88 4.68 4.32
C GLY A 154 -8.16 5.98 5.08
N ILE A 155 -9.04 6.85 4.57
CA ILE A 155 -9.52 8.04 5.27
C ILE A 155 -10.12 7.65 6.63
N ALA A 156 -11.10 6.75 6.63
CA ALA A 156 -11.77 6.31 7.85
C ALA A 156 -10.78 5.75 8.88
N ARG A 157 -9.88 4.86 8.45
CA ARG A 157 -8.82 4.28 9.31
C ARG A 157 -7.89 5.36 9.89
N THR A 158 -7.48 6.32 9.08
CA THR A 158 -6.59 7.42 9.50
C THR A 158 -7.22 8.25 10.61
N PHE A 159 -8.50 8.63 10.48
CA PHE A 159 -9.20 9.39 11.52
C PHE A 159 -9.48 8.54 12.76
N THR A 160 -9.83 7.27 12.61
CA THR A 160 -9.99 6.35 13.74
C THR A 160 -8.70 6.21 14.54
N TYR A 161 -7.57 5.98 13.88
CA TYR A 161 -6.27 5.88 14.53
C TYR A 161 -5.82 7.21 15.16
N GLY A 162 -6.05 8.33 14.45
CA GLY A 162 -5.79 9.66 14.99
C GLY A 162 -6.55 9.93 16.28
N GLY A 163 -7.84 9.58 16.31
CA GLY A 163 -8.68 9.69 17.51
C GLY A 163 -8.18 8.82 18.66
N LYS A 164 -7.82 7.54 18.38
CA LYS A 164 -7.22 6.65 19.40
C LYS A 164 -5.93 7.23 20.00
N LYS A 165 -5.10 7.86 19.16
CA LYS A 165 -3.83 8.50 19.58
C LYS A 165 -4.00 9.92 20.10
N MET A 166 -5.25 10.39 20.28
CA MET A 166 -5.58 11.75 20.74
C MET A 166 -4.89 12.84 19.90
N ARG A 167 -4.71 12.60 18.60
CA ARG A 167 -4.16 13.58 17.67
C ARG A 167 -5.20 14.66 17.34
N LYS A 168 -4.72 15.89 17.14
CA LYS A 168 -5.56 16.95 16.56
C LYS A 168 -6.07 16.49 15.19
N LEU A 169 -7.27 16.92 14.82
CA LEU A 169 -7.83 16.68 13.50
C LEU A 169 -6.91 17.31 12.43
N TYR A 170 -6.59 18.59 12.62
CA TYR A 170 -5.69 19.41 11.80
C TYR A 170 -4.93 20.40 12.69
N SER A 171 -3.91 21.02 12.13
CA SER A 171 -3.15 22.13 12.72
C SER A 171 -3.32 23.41 11.88
N ASP A 172 -2.94 24.58 12.43
CA ASP A 172 -2.94 25.83 11.68
C ASP A 172 -2.02 25.75 10.46
N ASN A 173 -0.90 25.03 10.58
CA ASN A 173 0.01 24.80 9.48
C ASN A 173 -0.63 23.95 8.37
N ASP A 174 -1.45 22.95 8.72
CA ASP A 174 -2.15 22.15 7.71
C ASP A 174 -3.16 22.98 6.92
N LEU A 175 -3.85 23.92 7.59
CA LEU A 175 -4.77 24.83 6.92
C LEU A 175 -4.05 25.85 6.02
N ALA A 176 -2.84 26.24 6.37
CA ALA A 176 -2.03 27.20 5.60
C ALA A 176 -1.34 26.53 4.40
N GLU A 177 -0.73 25.36 4.59
CA GLU A 177 0.13 24.71 3.59
C GLU A 177 -0.56 23.55 2.84
N GLY A 178 -1.51 22.85 3.48
CA GLY A 178 -2.20 21.71 2.88
C GLY A 178 -2.90 22.02 1.56
N PRO A 179 -3.68 23.12 1.43
CA PRO A 179 -4.30 23.50 0.15
C PRO A 179 -3.28 23.79 -0.95
N LYS A 180 -2.13 24.37 -0.61
CA LYS A 180 -1.03 24.66 -1.57
C LYS A 180 -0.40 23.36 -2.03
N ALA A 181 -0.13 22.43 -1.12
CA ALA A 181 0.42 21.12 -1.43
C ALA A 181 -0.51 20.30 -2.34
N LEU A 182 -1.82 20.31 -2.06
CA LEU A 182 -2.82 19.66 -2.93
C LEU A 182 -2.87 20.27 -4.33
N LYS A 183 -2.79 21.59 -4.43
CA LYS A 183 -2.75 22.28 -5.74
C LYS A 183 -1.51 21.91 -6.51
N ALA A 184 -0.35 21.90 -5.88
CA ALA A 184 0.91 21.51 -6.51
C ALA A 184 0.89 20.05 -6.98
N MET A 185 0.35 19.14 -6.16
CA MET A 185 0.20 17.73 -6.50
C MET A 185 -0.70 17.54 -7.75
N ARG A 186 -1.86 18.19 -7.80
CA ARG A 186 -2.76 18.12 -8.96
C ARG A 186 -2.11 18.66 -10.24
N ALA A 187 -1.39 19.77 -10.13
CA ALA A 187 -0.67 20.34 -11.28
C ALA A 187 0.43 19.39 -11.80
N ALA A 188 1.12 18.68 -10.89
CA ALA A 188 2.10 17.66 -11.26
C ALA A 188 1.44 16.45 -11.95
N ASP A 189 0.29 15.99 -11.45
CA ASP A 189 -0.47 14.90 -12.05
C ASP A 189 -0.98 15.26 -13.47
N GLU A 190 -1.50 16.46 -13.65
CA GLU A 190 -1.94 16.99 -14.95
C GLU A 190 -0.76 17.10 -15.95
N ALA A 191 0.39 17.58 -15.49
CA ALA A 191 1.60 17.67 -16.31
C ALA A 191 2.10 16.27 -16.72
N ALA A 192 2.10 15.30 -15.82
CA ALA A 192 2.47 13.92 -16.11
C ALA A 192 1.52 13.26 -17.12
N ALA A 193 0.22 13.50 -17.00
CA ALA A 193 -0.78 13.01 -17.94
C ALA A 193 -0.60 13.63 -19.33
N ALA A 194 -0.32 14.93 -19.40
CA ALA A 194 -0.07 15.65 -20.67
C ALA A 194 1.23 15.18 -21.37
N ALA A 195 2.25 14.80 -20.60
CA ALA A 195 3.50 14.26 -21.12
C ALA A 195 3.40 12.81 -21.65
N GLY A 196 2.21 12.19 -21.61
CA GLY A 196 2.01 10.80 -22.04
C GLY A 196 2.60 9.75 -21.09
N ALA A 197 3.06 10.16 -19.91
CA ALA A 197 3.50 9.26 -18.83
C ALA A 197 2.31 8.61 -18.07
N GLY A 198 1.08 8.87 -18.53
CA GLY A 198 -0.13 8.30 -17.99
C GLY A 198 -0.18 6.78 -18.20
N VAL A 199 -0.62 6.06 -17.19
CA VAL A 199 -0.91 4.63 -17.23
C VAL A 199 -1.71 4.32 -18.50
N LYS A 200 -1.12 3.58 -19.44
CA LYS A 200 -1.87 3.05 -20.58
C LYS A 200 -2.96 2.14 -20.06
N SER A 201 -4.19 2.61 -20.10
CA SER A 201 -5.36 1.77 -19.92
C SER A 201 -5.38 0.77 -21.08
N VAL A 202 -5.00 -0.47 -20.81
CA VAL A 202 -5.17 -1.57 -21.74
C VAL A 202 -6.62 -2.01 -21.64
N VAL A 203 -7.49 -1.35 -22.40
CA VAL A 203 -8.76 -1.94 -22.78
C VAL A 203 -8.51 -2.85 -23.96
N ALA A 204 -8.95 -4.09 -23.83
CA ALA A 204 -8.82 -5.19 -24.77
C ALA A 204 -9.13 -4.81 -26.22
N GLY A 205 -8.31 -5.35 -27.15
CA GLY A 205 -8.58 -5.30 -28.58
C GLY A 205 -7.47 -5.99 -29.35
N GLU A 206 -7.72 -7.25 -29.69
CA GLU A 206 -7.25 -8.00 -30.87
C GLU A 206 -5.77 -8.32 -31.11
N ALA A 207 -5.57 -9.58 -31.37
CA ALA A 207 -4.37 -10.25 -31.82
C ALA A 207 -3.86 -9.74 -33.18
N GLY A 208 -2.55 -9.64 -33.35
CA GLY A 208 -1.95 -9.40 -34.67
C GLY A 208 -0.43 -9.26 -34.67
N ALA A 209 0.25 -10.36 -34.99
CA ALA A 209 1.49 -10.48 -35.75
C ALA A 209 2.79 -9.79 -35.33
N VAL A 210 3.73 -10.65 -35.10
CA VAL A 210 5.21 -10.65 -35.15
C VAL A 210 5.81 -9.74 -36.25
N ALA A 211 6.82 -8.94 -35.88
CA ALA A 211 8.00 -8.71 -36.76
C ALA A 211 9.19 -8.27 -35.90
N ALA A 212 10.29 -8.99 -36.15
CA ALA A 212 11.61 -8.73 -35.57
C ALA A 212 12.31 -7.58 -36.31
N GLY A 213 13.20 -6.87 -35.62
CA GLY A 213 14.12 -5.91 -36.20
C GLY A 213 14.97 -5.25 -35.11
N GLY A 214 16.21 -5.73 -34.98
CA GLY A 214 17.20 -5.10 -34.12
C GLY A 214 17.84 -3.89 -34.79
N GLU A 215 18.44 -3.04 -33.98
CA GLU A 215 19.77 -2.46 -34.29
C GLU A 215 20.29 -1.64 -33.08
N GLU A 216 21.58 -1.80 -32.90
CA GLU A 216 22.43 -1.14 -31.90
C GLU A 216 22.65 0.34 -32.26
N ALA A 217 22.94 1.20 -31.27
CA ALA A 217 24.14 2.02 -31.22
C ALA A 217 24.11 3.09 -30.14
N LYS A 218 25.12 3.04 -29.28
CA LYS A 218 26.21 3.99 -28.93
C LYS A 218 25.89 5.22 -28.08
N ASP A 219 26.39 5.14 -26.89
CA ASP A 219 27.35 5.97 -26.13
C ASP A 219 27.65 7.42 -26.62
N ALA A 220 27.46 8.37 -25.67
CA ALA A 220 28.20 9.61 -25.41
C ALA A 220 27.47 10.37 -24.30
N GLY A 221 27.96 10.67 -23.09
CA GLY A 221 29.19 11.34 -22.76
C GLY A 221 28.90 12.73 -22.18
N ALA A 222 29.01 12.88 -20.85
CA ALA A 222 29.52 14.00 -20.05
C ALA A 222 28.92 15.42 -20.11
N GLY A 223 28.78 15.99 -18.87
CA GLY A 223 28.96 17.41 -18.56
C GLY A 223 27.72 18.11 -18.04
N GLY A 224 27.53 18.39 -16.80
CA GLY A 224 28.17 19.36 -15.96
C GLY A 224 27.41 20.70 -15.90
N ALA A 225 27.24 21.17 -14.66
CA ALA A 225 26.94 22.52 -14.22
C ALA A 225 25.48 22.95 -13.98
N GLY A 226 25.04 23.03 -12.74
CA GLY A 226 24.85 24.27 -11.97
C GLY A 226 23.78 25.23 -12.48
N GLY A 227 22.67 25.31 -11.78
CA GLY A 227 21.68 26.38 -11.96
C GLY A 227 20.77 26.45 -10.74
N ALA A 228 20.98 27.48 -9.95
CA ALA A 228 20.22 27.78 -8.74
C ALA A 228 18.80 28.26 -9.04
N GLY A 229 17.85 27.93 -8.16
CA GLY A 229 16.76 28.80 -7.81
C GLY A 229 15.45 28.65 -8.55
N ALA A 230 14.60 27.73 -8.06
CA ALA A 230 13.15 27.98 -8.03
C ALA A 230 12.61 27.37 -6.77
N THR A 231 12.27 28.22 -5.80
CA THR A 231 11.50 27.83 -4.59
C THR A 231 10.06 27.53 -4.96
N GLY A 232 9.85 26.46 -5.67
CA GLY A 232 8.55 25.85 -5.84
C GLY A 232 8.37 24.93 -4.63
N GLY A 233 7.29 25.10 -3.86
CA GLY A 233 6.94 24.26 -2.73
C GLY A 233 6.83 22.81 -3.18
N SER A 234 7.93 22.04 -3.04
CA SER A 234 7.93 20.62 -3.30
C SER A 234 7.06 19.94 -2.23
N LEU A 235 6.26 18.96 -2.69
CA LEU A 235 5.63 18.01 -1.78
C LEU A 235 6.71 17.48 -0.83
N PRO A 236 6.39 17.28 0.47
CA PRO A 236 7.35 16.70 1.38
C PRO A 236 7.85 15.40 0.80
N GLN A 237 9.17 15.30 0.61
CA GLN A 237 9.80 14.06 0.15
C GLN A 237 9.46 12.96 1.15
N ILE A 238 9.33 11.71 0.65
CA ILE A 238 9.14 10.57 1.54
C ILE A 238 10.25 10.59 2.57
N ALA A 239 9.88 10.70 3.85
CA ALA A 239 10.83 10.68 4.95
C ALA A 239 11.72 9.43 4.87
N THR A 240 12.99 9.57 5.16
CA THR A 240 13.86 8.40 5.31
C THR A 240 13.38 7.53 6.48
N LYS A 241 13.80 6.25 6.54
CA LYS A 241 13.47 5.36 7.67
C LYS A 241 13.82 5.99 9.01
N ALA A 242 14.93 6.76 9.07
CA ALA A 242 15.40 7.45 10.26
C ALA A 242 14.53 8.64 10.68
N GLU A 243 13.85 9.27 9.75
CA GLU A 243 13.01 10.46 9.96
C GLU A 243 11.54 10.10 10.18
N TYR A 244 11.08 8.99 9.55
CA TYR A 244 9.72 8.52 9.70
C TYR A 244 9.42 8.12 11.15
N GLY A 245 8.52 8.84 11.80
CA GLY A 245 8.15 8.60 13.20
C GLY A 245 8.89 9.44 14.23
N LYS A 246 10.00 10.12 13.89
CA LYS A 246 10.69 11.03 14.82
C LYS A 246 9.97 12.38 14.89
N GLY A 247 9.69 12.86 16.11
CA GLY A 247 9.13 14.20 16.35
C GLY A 247 7.61 14.31 16.17
N LYS A 248 6.86 13.23 16.17
CA LYS A 248 5.42 13.19 15.83
C LYS A 248 4.45 13.24 16.99
N THR A 249 4.87 13.67 18.17
CA THR A 249 3.96 13.86 19.30
C THR A 249 2.86 14.90 19.00
N ASP A 250 3.11 15.85 18.09
CA ASP A 250 2.19 16.93 17.72
C ASP A 250 1.65 16.86 16.29
N ALA A 251 1.99 15.79 15.50
CA ALA A 251 1.48 15.65 14.15
C ALA A 251 -0.04 15.45 14.14
N SER A 252 -0.75 16.30 13.40
CA SER A 252 -2.20 16.19 13.20
C SER A 252 -2.57 14.96 12.38
N THR A 253 -3.85 14.61 12.39
CA THR A 253 -4.37 13.51 11.57
C THR A 253 -4.26 13.83 10.08
N THR A 254 -4.52 15.08 9.65
CA THR A 254 -4.43 15.49 8.25
C THR A 254 -3.00 15.55 7.74
N PHE A 255 -2.01 15.80 8.60
CA PHE A 255 -0.59 15.73 8.23
C PHE A 255 -0.19 14.35 7.66
N HIS A 256 -0.77 13.28 8.19
CA HIS A 256 -0.47 11.91 7.75
C HIS A 256 -0.78 11.64 6.27
N PHE A 257 -1.74 12.36 5.69
CA PHE A 257 -2.04 12.26 4.26
C PHE A 257 -0.84 12.70 3.41
N HIS A 258 -0.21 13.82 3.79
CA HIS A 258 0.94 14.36 3.06
C HIS A 258 2.23 13.59 3.36
N GLU A 259 2.40 13.14 4.60
CA GLU A 259 3.60 12.42 5.02
C GLU A 259 3.71 11.02 4.41
N LYS A 260 2.58 10.32 4.25
CA LYS A 260 2.56 8.92 3.84
C LYS A 260 1.56 8.63 2.72
N LEU A 261 0.27 8.92 2.93
CA LEU A 261 -0.78 8.30 2.13
C LEU A 261 -0.71 8.69 0.65
N PHE A 262 -0.42 9.94 0.33
CA PHE A 262 -0.27 10.39 -1.06
C PHE A 262 0.94 9.78 -1.78
N HIS A 263 1.95 9.35 -1.05
CA HIS A 263 3.12 8.68 -1.64
C HIS A 263 2.84 7.23 -2.04
N LEU A 264 1.87 6.56 -1.39
CA LEU A 264 1.57 5.14 -1.62
C LEU A 264 1.18 4.84 -3.07
N ARG A 265 0.54 5.78 -3.79
CA ARG A 265 0.24 5.64 -5.22
C ARG A 265 1.49 5.30 -6.04
N GLY A 266 2.57 6.05 -5.85
CA GLY A 266 3.84 5.87 -6.56
C GLY A 266 4.61 4.61 -6.17
N MET A 267 4.19 3.93 -5.11
CA MET A 267 4.85 2.73 -4.58
C MET A 267 4.18 1.41 -5.00
N MET A 268 3.09 1.48 -5.79
CA MET A 268 2.40 0.28 -6.27
C MET A 268 3.27 -0.49 -7.28
N LYS A 269 3.29 -1.80 -7.16
CA LYS A 269 4.15 -2.70 -7.91
C LYS A 269 3.40 -3.47 -9.00
N THR A 270 2.13 -3.81 -8.76
CA THR A 270 1.26 -4.50 -9.73
C THR A 270 0.56 -3.51 -10.65
N GLU A 271 0.20 -3.95 -11.85
CA GLU A 271 -0.54 -3.09 -12.80
C GLU A 271 -1.94 -2.77 -12.26
N ALA A 272 -2.65 -3.79 -11.78
CA ALA A 272 -3.98 -3.62 -11.20
C ALA A 272 -3.93 -2.75 -9.93
N GLY A 273 -2.90 -2.90 -9.10
CA GLY A 273 -2.68 -2.07 -7.91
C GLY A 273 -2.51 -0.60 -8.26
N ARG A 274 -1.72 -0.27 -9.29
CA ARG A 274 -1.56 1.11 -9.78
C ARG A 274 -2.87 1.74 -10.22
N ALA A 275 -3.68 1.00 -10.98
CA ALA A 275 -4.97 1.50 -11.47
C ALA A 275 -5.93 1.83 -10.32
N VAL A 276 -6.05 0.93 -9.33
CA VAL A 276 -6.90 1.15 -8.15
C VAL A 276 -6.36 2.27 -7.27
N ALA A 277 -5.03 2.36 -7.12
CA ALA A 277 -4.39 3.40 -6.31
C ALA A 277 -4.62 4.79 -6.88
N GLU A 278 -4.64 4.95 -8.19
CA GLU A 278 -4.93 6.22 -8.85
C GLU A 278 -6.31 6.75 -8.47
N GLU A 279 -7.36 5.92 -8.59
CA GLU A 279 -8.72 6.28 -8.22
C GLU A 279 -8.83 6.67 -6.74
N ARG A 280 -8.23 5.85 -5.85
CA ARG A 280 -8.23 6.11 -4.40
C ARG A 280 -7.48 7.37 -4.02
N HIS A 281 -6.38 7.66 -4.70
CA HIS A 281 -5.58 8.87 -4.51
C HIS A 281 -6.38 10.13 -4.86
N GLN A 282 -7.04 10.16 -6.01
CA GLN A 282 -7.88 11.28 -6.44
C GLN A 282 -9.04 11.52 -5.47
N PHE A 283 -9.65 10.46 -4.96
CA PHE A 283 -10.68 10.56 -3.93
C PHE A 283 -10.17 11.21 -2.65
N MET A 284 -8.99 10.78 -2.15
CA MET A 284 -8.37 11.39 -0.96
C MET A 284 -8.05 12.87 -1.16
N ALA A 285 -7.52 13.24 -2.32
CA ALA A 285 -7.21 14.63 -2.65
C ALA A 285 -8.47 15.52 -2.67
N THR A 286 -9.58 14.98 -3.19
CA THR A 286 -10.86 15.66 -3.20
C THR A 286 -11.42 15.84 -1.78
N PHE A 287 -11.42 14.76 -0.99
CA PHE A 287 -11.86 14.79 0.40
C PHE A 287 -11.06 15.80 1.23
N LEU A 288 -9.73 15.74 1.17
CA LEU A 288 -8.87 16.60 1.98
C LEU A 288 -8.99 18.08 1.57
N GLY A 289 -9.13 18.36 0.29
CA GLY A 289 -9.38 19.71 -0.21
C GLY A 289 -10.71 20.28 0.31
N ARG A 290 -11.75 19.45 0.37
CA ARG A 290 -13.04 19.83 0.95
C ARG A 290 -12.92 20.08 2.46
N LEU A 291 -12.28 19.17 3.18
CA LEU A 291 -12.03 19.29 4.62
C LEU A 291 -11.32 20.59 4.97
N TYR A 292 -10.24 20.95 4.27
CA TYR A 292 -9.54 22.23 4.51
C TYR A 292 -10.41 23.45 4.23
N GLY A 293 -11.24 23.40 3.19
CA GLY A 293 -12.20 24.46 2.89
C GLY A 293 -13.19 24.69 4.02
N GLU A 294 -13.80 23.63 4.51
CA GLU A 294 -14.77 23.65 5.59
C GLU A 294 -14.13 24.12 6.92
N CYS A 295 -12.95 23.61 7.26
CA CYS A 295 -12.21 24.05 8.46
C CYS A 295 -11.79 25.53 8.40
N ALA A 296 -11.58 26.09 7.21
CA ALA A 296 -11.30 27.50 6.98
C ALA A 296 -12.57 28.38 6.86
N GLY A 297 -13.76 27.83 7.11
CA GLY A 297 -15.03 28.55 7.00
C GLY A 297 -15.45 28.91 5.57
N LYS A 298 -14.89 28.22 4.56
CA LYS A 298 -15.28 28.39 3.16
C LYS A 298 -16.42 27.42 2.85
N VAL A 299 -17.54 27.94 2.34
CA VAL A 299 -18.74 27.17 2.01
C VAL A 299 -18.66 26.68 0.56
#